data_c7361084afd093682c1ed88ddbff6d6f
#
_entry.id   c7361084afd093682c1ed88ddbff6d6f
#
_cell.length_a   1.000
_cell.length_b   1.000
_cell.length_c   1.000
_cell.angle_alpha   90.00
_cell.angle_beta   90.00
_cell.angle_gamma   90.00
#
_symmetry.space_group_name_H-M   'P 1'
#
loop_
_entity.id
_entity.type
_entity.pdbx_description
1 polymer ?
#
loop_
_entity_poly.entity_id
_entity_poly.type
_entity_poly.pdbx_seq_one_letter_code
_entity_poly.pdbx_strand_id
1 'polypeptide(L)'
;MPQESTPRRERKRTVQQMVLVGVIASAAGIALGLSIHWFPPADSTQADKVDTLWDVLIIATVPVFVLVTVVVLFSVLEFRMRPGEENLDGPPIHGSTRLEVIWTAVPAILIVGLVTYAYIVLHDIEKAPAAGNPERQVAVTGQQFTWSFAYNEGGKKFTSAQLYLPVGESVKFDVGSKDVIHDFWVPDFRMKIDAVPGITTHYRVTPKASAIGDHDIVCAELCGLGHAYMRQTAHVLSKPAFDAWVKSRTAKPAATAGGGGAQTATVDAKALFTQGNPDTSAIACGTCHTLADAGTTGTTGPDLDKVLKGKDAAFIKQSILQPSAVIAPGYQDGIMPSNFGDTLSAQQVDALVQYLSKVTNK
;
A
#
# COMPACT_ATOMS: atom_id res chain seq x y z
N MET A 1 43.86 -8.19 49.17
CA MET A 1 44.05 -9.57 48.65
C MET A 1 44.17 -9.44 47.13
N PRO A 2 45.17 -10.09 46.47
CA PRO A 2 45.28 -10.02 45.02
C PRO A 2 44.06 -10.68 44.38
N GLN A 3 43.38 -10.03 43.46
CA GLN A 3 42.34 -10.61 42.61
C GLN A 3 42.95 -11.80 41.88
N GLU A 4 42.44 -13.00 42.15
CA GLU A 4 42.79 -14.22 41.43
C GLU A 4 42.34 -14.07 39.97
N SER A 5 43.31 -13.74 39.10
CA SER A 5 43.03 -13.60 37.67
C SER A 5 42.50 -14.97 37.12
N THR A 6 41.27 -15.02 36.65
CA THR A 6 40.69 -16.19 36.03
C THR A 6 41.70 -16.81 35.05
N PRO A 7 41.99 -18.11 35.14
CA PRO A 7 43.06 -18.73 34.36
C PRO A 7 42.83 -18.48 32.86
N ARG A 8 43.86 -18.11 32.13
CA ARG A 8 43.82 -17.79 30.66
C ARG A 8 43.08 -18.87 29.83
N ARG A 9 43.01 -20.09 30.33
CA ARG A 9 42.36 -21.24 29.72
C ARG A 9 40.82 -21.18 29.86
N GLU A 10 40.28 -20.71 30.98
CA GLU A 10 38.84 -20.52 31.19
C GLU A 10 38.29 -19.37 30.36
N ARG A 11 38.98 -18.25 30.32
CA ARG A 11 38.62 -17.11 29.50
C ARG A 11 38.57 -17.43 27.99
N LYS A 12 39.51 -18.27 27.51
CA LYS A 12 39.48 -18.77 26.13
C LYS A 12 38.28 -19.66 25.85
N ARG A 13 37.94 -20.56 26.80
CA ARG A 13 36.77 -21.46 26.66
C ARG A 13 35.47 -20.68 26.61
N THR A 14 35.31 -19.70 27.44
CA THR A 14 34.17 -18.79 27.49
C THR A 14 33.95 -18.03 26.15
N VAL A 15 35.01 -17.41 25.63
CA VAL A 15 34.95 -16.73 24.33
C VAL A 15 34.60 -17.70 23.19
N GLN A 16 35.17 -18.92 23.20
CA GLN A 16 34.83 -19.96 22.22
C GLN A 16 33.35 -20.37 22.30
N GLN A 17 32.79 -20.49 23.50
CA GLN A 17 31.37 -20.78 23.69
C GLN A 17 30.48 -19.66 23.16
N MET A 18 30.80 -18.40 23.45
CA MET A 18 30.08 -17.26 22.91
C MET A 18 30.08 -17.24 21.39
N VAL A 19 31.24 -17.46 20.77
CA VAL A 19 31.38 -17.50 19.32
C VAL A 19 30.54 -18.66 18.74
N LEU A 20 30.64 -19.85 19.33
CA LEU A 20 29.86 -21.02 18.89
C LEU A 20 28.35 -20.77 18.96
N VAL A 21 27.88 -20.26 20.11
CA VAL A 21 26.46 -19.89 20.29
C VAL A 21 26.05 -18.83 19.29
N GLY A 22 26.87 -17.80 19.10
CA GLY A 22 26.60 -16.74 18.12
C GLY A 22 26.47 -17.24 16.69
N VAL A 23 27.40 -18.12 16.26
CA VAL A 23 27.37 -18.72 14.91
C VAL A 23 26.12 -19.59 14.72
N ILE A 24 25.82 -20.47 15.68
CA ILE A 24 24.62 -21.35 15.60
C ILE A 24 23.34 -20.51 15.60
N ALA A 25 23.23 -19.53 16.51
CA ALA A 25 22.05 -18.67 16.58
C ALA A 25 21.90 -17.81 15.32
N SER A 26 23.00 -17.29 14.73
CA SER A 26 22.96 -16.56 13.46
C SER A 26 22.50 -17.45 12.31
N ALA A 27 23.04 -18.66 12.20
CA ALA A 27 22.62 -19.59 11.15
C ALA A 27 21.14 -19.99 11.29
N ALA A 28 20.70 -20.28 12.52
CA ALA A 28 19.30 -20.59 12.80
C ALA A 28 18.36 -19.38 12.54
N GLY A 29 18.79 -18.18 12.94
CA GLY A 29 18.03 -16.96 12.72
C GLY A 29 17.91 -16.58 11.25
N ILE A 30 18.98 -16.75 10.46
CA ILE A 30 18.95 -16.56 8.99
C ILE A 30 18.00 -17.59 8.36
N ALA A 31 18.16 -18.87 8.71
CA ALA A 31 17.29 -19.92 8.16
C ALA A 31 15.82 -19.67 8.49
N LEU A 32 15.51 -19.25 9.72
CA LEU A 32 14.16 -18.86 10.13
C LEU A 32 13.67 -17.65 9.35
N GLY A 33 14.47 -16.57 9.28
CA GLY A 33 14.11 -15.34 8.58
C GLY A 33 13.80 -15.55 7.10
N LEU A 34 14.59 -16.39 6.42
CA LEU A 34 14.36 -16.73 5.01
C LEU A 34 13.22 -17.73 4.79
N SER A 35 12.78 -18.45 5.82
CA SER A 35 11.63 -19.36 5.74
C SER A 35 10.27 -18.68 5.90
N ILE A 36 10.25 -17.47 6.44
CA ILE A 36 9.01 -16.70 6.66
C ILE A 36 8.57 -16.06 5.34
N HIS A 37 7.30 -16.25 4.98
CA HIS A 37 6.68 -15.51 3.88
C HIS A 37 6.28 -14.12 4.36
N TRP A 38 7.23 -13.16 4.28
CA TRP A 38 7.05 -11.80 4.76
C TRP A 38 6.01 -10.99 3.96
N PHE A 39 5.81 -11.36 2.72
CA PHE A 39 5.03 -10.59 1.76
C PHE A 39 4.00 -11.48 1.05
N PRO A 40 2.94 -10.89 0.44
CA PRO A 40 2.08 -11.60 -0.49
C PRO A 40 2.87 -12.08 -1.72
N PRO A 41 2.28 -12.82 -2.67
CA PRO A 41 2.97 -13.24 -3.90
C PRO A 41 3.66 -12.08 -4.60
N ALA A 42 4.86 -12.33 -5.15
CA ALA A 42 5.60 -11.33 -5.91
C ALA A 42 5.09 -11.33 -7.35
N ASP A 43 4.20 -10.42 -7.70
CA ASP A 43 3.48 -10.41 -8.98
C ASP A 43 3.97 -9.36 -9.97
N SER A 44 5.13 -8.75 -9.71
CA SER A 44 5.87 -7.92 -10.66
C SER A 44 7.35 -8.33 -10.76
N THR A 45 8.00 -7.96 -11.86
CA THR A 45 9.46 -8.16 -12.00
C THR A 45 10.25 -7.29 -11.01
N GLN A 46 9.70 -6.17 -10.59
CA GLN A 46 10.26 -5.30 -9.57
C GLN A 46 10.16 -5.94 -8.17
N ALA A 47 9.06 -6.64 -7.90
CA ALA A 47 8.86 -7.34 -6.63
C ALA A 47 9.94 -8.38 -6.36
N ASP A 48 10.36 -9.17 -7.36
CA ASP A 48 11.43 -10.15 -7.20
C ASP A 48 12.75 -9.51 -6.74
N LYS A 49 13.07 -8.30 -7.26
CA LYS A 49 14.28 -7.57 -6.90
C LYS A 49 14.23 -7.01 -5.49
N VAL A 50 13.05 -6.49 -5.10
CA VAL A 50 12.80 -5.97 -3.74
C VAL A 50 12.85 -7.12 -2.73
N ASP A 51 12.25 -8.26 -3.03
CA ASP A 51 12.28 -9.44 -2.16
C ASP A 51 13.72 -9.98 -2.00
N THR A 52 14.51 -10.00 -3.09
CA THR A 52 15.94 -10.36 -3.02
C THR A 52 16.73 -9.38 -2.14
N LEU A 53 16.46 -8.06 -2.25
CA LEU A 53 17.10 -7.06 -1.37
C LEU A 53 16.72 -7.31 0.10
N TRP A 54 15.46 -7.63 0.37
CA TRP A 54 15.00 -7.99 1.71
C TRP A 54 15.76 -9.18 2.30
N ASP A 55 15.94 -10.24 1.52
CA ASP A 55 16.70 -11.43 1.94
C ASP A 55 18.16 -11.09 2.27
N VAL A 56 18.81 -10.26 1.45
CA VAL A 56 20.18 -9.78 1.71
C VAL A 56 20.23 -8.97 3.02
N LEU A 57 19.21 -8.15 3.28
CA LEU A 57 19.13 -7.40 4.54
C LEU A 57 18.96 -8.33 5.75
N ILE A 58 18.14 -9.38 5.65
CA ILE A 58 18.02 -10.40 6.71
C ILE A 58 19.38 -11.09 6.97
N ILE A 59 20.05 -11.55 5.92
CA ILE A 59 21.35 -12.21 6.03
C ILE A 59 22.39 -11.30 6.69
N ALA A 60 22.35 -10.00 6.41
CA ALA A 60 23.30 -9.04 6.99
C ALA A 60 22.95 -8.63 8.42
N THR A 61 21.67 -8.43 8.73
CA THR A 61 21.25 -7.86 10.02
C THR A 61 21.14 -8.89 11.13
N VAL A 62 20.74 -10.13 10.84
CA VAL A 62 20.57 -11.19 11.86
C VAL A 62 21.88 -11.47 12.61
N PRO A 63 23.05 -11.64 11.97
CA PRO A 63 24.31 -11.84 12.70
C PRO A 63 24.69 -10.66 13.61
N VAL A 64 24.42 -9.43 13.18
CA VAL A 64 24.66 -8.24 14.00
C VAL A 64 23.76 -8.22 15.23
N PHE A 65 22.46 -8.48 15.06
CA PHE A 65 21.50 -8.59 16.15
C PHE A 65 21.89 -9.71 17.14
N VAL A 66 22.25 -10.89 16.63
CA VAL A 66 22.67 -12.02 17.44
C VAL A 66 23.96 -11.70 18.19
N LEU A 67 24.95 -11.08 17.54
CA LEU A 67 26.20 -10.69 18.16
C LEU A 67 25.96 -9.78 19.38
N VAL A 68 25.17 -8.72 19.18
CA VAL A 68 24.85 -7.78 20.27
C VAL A 68 24.09 -8.50 21.39
N THR A 69 23.09 -9.29 21.05
CA THR A 69 22.28 -10.03 22.03
C THR A 69 23.14 -10.99 22.84
N VAL A 70 24.00 -11.78 22.18
CA VAL A 70 24.89 -12.75 22.87
C VAL A 70 25.86 -12.03 23.78
N VAL A 71 26.49 -10.95 23.33
CA VAL A 71 27.42 -10.18 24.17
C VAL A 71 26.71 -9.57 25.38
N VAL A 72 25.54 -8.98 25.19
CA VAL A 72 24.75 -8.38 26.29
C VAL A 72 24.32 -9.45 27.30
N LEU A 73 23.69 -10.53 26.83
CA LEU A 73 23.21 -11.60 27.73
C LEU A 73 24.36 -12.25 28.49
N PHE A 74 25.46 -12.51 27.78
CA PHE A 74 26.65 -13.08 28.40
C PHE A 74 27.21 -12.13 29.49
N SER A 75 27.32 -10.83 29.18
CA SER A 75 27.82 -9.83 30.15
C SER A 75 26.93 -9.75 31.39
N VAL A 76 25.60 -9.78 31.21
CA VAL A 76 24.65 -9.77 32.34
C VAL A 76 24.76 -11.04 33.18
N LEU A 77 24.94 -12.21 32.59
CA LEU A 77 24.99 -13.47 33.32
C LEU A 77 26.33 -13.69 34.03
N GLU A 78 27.44 -13.32 33.36
CA GLU A 78 28.78 -13.65 33.88
C GLU A 78 29.34 -12.54 34.78
N PHE A 79 29.08 -11.25 34.46
CA PHE A 79 29.68 -10.13 35.17
C PHE A 79 28.73 -9.40 36.12
N ARG A 80 27.57 -9.97 36.40
CA ARG A 80 26.67 -9.42 37.43
C ARG A 80 27.35 -9.46 38.82
N MET A 81 27.21 -8.38 39.58
CA MET A 81 27.63 -8.30 40.95
C MET A 81 26.96 -9.37 41.79
N ARG A 82 27.74 -10.06 42.64
CA ARG A 82 27.24 -11.08 43.57
C ARG A 82 27.12 -10.51 44.95
N PRO A 83 26.27 -11.04 45.82
CA PRO A 83 26.19 -10.65 47.23
C PRO A 83 27.61 -10.74 47.90
N GLY A 84 28.05 -9.65 48.50
CA GLY A 84 29.37 -9.56 49.12
C GLY A 84 30.47 -8.92 48.23
N GLU A 85 30.14 -8.59 46.97
CA GLU A 85 31.08 -7.93 46.02
C GLU A 85 30.82 -6.42 45.85
N GLU A 86 29.94 -5.84 46.67
CA GLU A 86 29.44 -4.48 46.53
C GLU A 86 30.55 -3.40 46.67
N ASN A 87 31.64 -3.74 47.33
CA ASN A 87 32.78 -2.84 47.55
C ASN A 87 34.00 -3.14 46.65
N LEU A 88 33.82 -4.00 45.63
CA LEU A 88 34.91 -4.32 44.72
C LEU A 88 34.89 -3.34 43.54
N ASP A 89 36.00 -2.62 43.35
CA ASP A 89 36.20 -1.80 42.16
C ASP A 89 36.49 -2.65 40.94
N GLY A 90 35.93 -2.26 39.81
CA GLY A 90 36.22 -2.88 38.51
C GLY A 90 37.67 -2.65 38.07
N PRO A 91 38.19 -3.46 37.12
CA PRO A 91 39.56 -3.22 36.61
C PRO A 91 39.66 -1.84 35.95
N PRO A 92 40.78 -1.13 36.10
CA PRO A 92 40.98 0.24 35.58
C PRO A 92 41.23 0.18 34.07
N ILE A 93 40.18 -0.04 33.28
CA ILE A 93 40.24 -0.05 31.82
C ILE A 93 39.76 1.29 31.30
N HIS A 94 40.63 2.01 30.57
CA HIS A 94 40.37 3.37 30.11
C HIS A 94 40.04 3.47 28.60
N GLY A 95 40.00 2.36 27.87
CA GLY A 95 39.70 2.33 26.46
C GLY A 95 40.63 1.45 25.64
N SER A 96 40.35 1.28 24.36
CA SER A 96 41.19 0.57 23.42
C SER A 96 40.97 1.13 22.01
N THR A 97 41.90 1.99 21.57
CA THR A 97 41.82 2.60 20.22
C THR A 97 41.63 1.56 19.10
N ARG A 98 42.27 0.39 19.25
CA ARG A 98 42.10 -0.69 18.27
C ARG A 98 40.64 -1.19 18.18
N LEU A 99 39.97 -1.39 19.33
CA LEU A 99 38.57 -1.79 19.36
C LEU A 99 37.67 -0.67 18.85
N GLU A 100 37.94 0.59 19.22
CA GLU A 100 37.21 1.76 18.75
C GLU A 100 37.23 1.89 17.22
N VAL A 101 38.41 1.73 16.61
CA VAL A 101 38.53 1.69 15.14
C VAL A 101 37.76 0.55 14.54
N ILE A 102 37.85 -0.68 15.10
CA ILE A 102 37.14 -1.85 14.55
C ILE A 102 35.62 -1.69 14.61
N TRP A 103 35.06 -1.28 15.76
CA TRP A 103 33.62 -1.17 15.89
C TRP A 103 33.02 0.03 15.15
N THR A 104 33.84 0.99 14.74
CA THR A 104 33.42 2.07 13.84
C THR A 104 33.57 1.67 12.38
N ALA A 105 34.69 1.11 11.98
CA ALA A 105 34.98 0.81 10.58
C ALA A 105 34.14 -0.35 10.05
N VAL A 106 33.93 -1.43 10.83
CA VAL A 106 33.18 -2.60 10.37
C VAL A 106 31.71 -2.27 10.06
N PRO A 107 30.95 -1.63 10.96
CA PRO A 107 29.58 -1.20 10.64
C PRO A 107 29.52 -0.18 9.51
N ALA A 108 30.49 0.76 9.43
CA ALA A 108 30.52 1.74 8.35
C ALA A 108 30.68 1.07 6.98
N ILE A 109 31.61 0.12 6.86
CA ILE A 109 31.81 -0.64 5.62
C ILE A 109 30.56 -1.45 5.25
N LEU A 110 29.93 -2.10 6.25
CA LEU A 110 28.68 -2.86 6.05
C LEU A 110 27.56 -1.94 5.53
N ILE A 111 27.35 -0.78 6.16
CA ILE A 111 26.31 0.17 5.75
C ILE A 111 26.59 0.69 4.34
N VAL A 112 27.82 1.08 4.02
CA VAL A 112 28.20 1.53 2.68
C VAL A 112 27.90 0.44 1.64
N GLY A 113 28.24 -0.83 1.94
CA GLY A 113 27.92 -1.96 1.07
C GLY A 113 26.42 -2.14 0.83
N LEU A 114 25.63 -2.14 1.91
CA LEU A 114 24.17 -2.30 1.82
C LEU A 114 23.50 -1.14 1.11
N VAL A 115 23.89 0.11 1.39
CA VAL A 115 23.34 1.31 0.72
C VAL A 115 23.69 1.29 -0.77
N THR A 116 24.94 0.91 -1.13
CA THR A 116 25.33 0.79 -2.53
C THR A 116 24.50 -0.27 -3.25
N TYR A 117 24.28 -1.43 -2.62
CA TYR A 117 23.45 -2.47 -3.21
C TYR A 117 21.98 -2.03 -3.34
N ALA A 118 21.41 -1.40 -2.30
CA ALA A 118 20.05 -0.85 -2.35
C ALA A 118 19.89 0.20 -3.46
N TYR A 119 20.89 1.07 -3.65
CA TYR A 119 20.91 2.05 -4.73
C TYR A 119 20.94 1.38 -6.12
N ILE A 120 21.72 0.32 -6.30
CA ILE A 120 21.75 -0.47 -7.55
C ILE A 120 20.37 -1.07 -7.83
N VAL A 121 19.73 -1.67 -6.81
CA VAL A 121 18.37 -2.25 -6.95
C VAL A 121 17.36 -1.16 -7.29
N LEU A 122 17.39 -0.02 -6.58
CA LEU A 122 16.51 1.12 -6.87
C LEU A 122 16.65 1.58 -8.32
N HIS A 123 17.87 1.82 -8.77
CA HIS A 123 18.14 2.25 -10.15
C HIS A 123 17.63 1.22 -11.18
N ASP A 124 17.75 -0.07 -10.88
CA ASP A 124 17.33 -1.14 -11.78
C ASP A 124 15.80 -1.32 -11.85
N ILE A 125 15.06 -1.09 -10.73
CA ILE A 125 13.59 -1.14 -10.74
C ILE A 125 12.95 0.10 -11.39
N GLU A 126 13.66 1.24 -11.39
CA GLU A 126 13.21 2.48 -12.02
C GLU A 126 13.55 2.58 -13.51
N LYS A 127 14.37 1.65 -14.01
CA LYS A 127 14.87 1.69 -15.39
C LYS A 127 13.72 1.54 -16.39
N ALA A 128 13.72 2.42 -17.39
CA ALA A 128 12.83 2.28 -18.53
C ALA A 128 13.11 0.98 -19.30
N PRO A 129 12.09 0.38 -19.94
CA PRO A 129 12.30 -0.79 -20.77
C PRO A 129 13.27 -0.49 -21.93
N ALA A 130 13.90 -1.54 -22.45
CA ALA A 130 14.82 -1.40 -23.58
C ALA A 130 14.11 -0.74 -24.81
N ALA A 131 14.88 -0.01 -25.59
CA ALA A 131 14.37 0.63 -26.80
C ALA A 131 13.64 -0.38 -27.70
N GLY A 132 12.43 -0.06 -28.12
CA GLY A 132 11.55 -0.93 -28.91
C GLY A 132 10.57 -1.77 -28.12
N ASN A 133 10.69 -1.86 -26.79
CA ASN A 133 9.66 -2.46 -25.95
C ASN A 133 8.59 -1.43 -25.60
N PRO A 134 7.31 -1.78 -25.68
CA PRO A 134 6.24 -0.85 -25.34
C PRO A 134 6.28 -0.50 -23.84
N GLU A 135 6.11 0.78 -23.54
CA GLU A 135 5.82 1.27 -22.19
C GLU A 135 4.49 2.00 -22.20
N ARG A 136 3.57 1.61 -21.35
CA ARG A 136 2.30 2.28 -21.18
C ARG A 136 2.41 3.35 -20.10
N GLN A 137 1.60 4.39 -20.22
CA GLN A 137 1.51 5.44 -19.20
C GLN A 137 0.12 5.44 -18.61
N VAL A 138 0.06 5.45 -17.27
CA VAL A 138 -1.18 5.60 -16.51
C VAL A 138 -0.98 6.73 -15.50
N ALA A 139 -1.77 7.79 -15.63
CA ALA A 139 -1.81 8.83 -14.62
C ALA A 139 -2.73 8.39 -13.48
N VAL A 140 -2.19 8.36 -12.27
CA VAL A 140 -2.89 8.00 -11.03
C VAL A 140 -3.14 9.27 -10.25
N THR A 141 -4.39 9.52 -9.89
CA THR A 141 -4.77 10.69 -9.09
C THR A 141 -5.47 10.24 -7.83
N GLY A 142 -4.89 10.59 -6.67
CA GLY A 142 -5.52 10.46 -5.37
C GLY A 142 -6.43 11.64 -5.07
N GLN A 143 -7.54 11.38 -4.43
CA GLN A 143 -8.44 12.38 -3.85
C GLN A 143 -9.21 11.69 -2.71
N GLN A 144 -9.49 12.36 -1.61
CA GLN A 144 -10.20 11.80 -0.45
C GLN A 144 -11.59 11.27 -0.83
N PHE A 145 -11.87 9.97 -0.83
CA PHE A 145 -11.01 8.82 -0.45
C PHE A 145 -11.01 7.79 -1.58
N THR A 146 -10.55 8.18 -2.75
CA THR A 146 -10.61 7.36 -3.95
C THR A 146 -9.38 7.57 -4.85
N TRP A 147 -9.15 6.62 -5.76
CA TRP A 147 -8.16 6.72 -6.82
C TRP A 147 -8.84 6.85 -8.18
N SER A 148 -8.25 7.57 -9.11
CA SER A 148 -8.66 7.57 -10.51
C SER A 148 -7.47 7.33 -11.42
N PHE A 149 -7.71 6.63 -12.52
CA PHE A 149 -6.70 6.17 -13.45
C PHE A 149 -6.98 6.72 -14.84
N ALA A 150 -6.09 7.56 -15.38
CA ALA A 150 -6.22 8.11 -16.70
C ALA A 150 -5.24 7.44 -17.67
N TYR A 151 -5.76 6.98 -18.78
CA TYR A 151 -5.04 6.26 -19.84
C TYR A 151 -4.93 7.11 -21.09
N ASN A 152 -3.85 6.92 -21.85
CA ASN A 152 -3.70 7.49 -23.19
C ASN A 152 -3.28 6.37 -24.14
N GLU A 153 -4.25 5.77 -24.81
CA GLU A 153 -4.04 4.61 -25.67
C GLU A 153 -4.32 4.99 -27.14
N GLY A 154 -3.26 4.94 -27.96
CA GLY A 154 -3.36 5.33 -29.36
C GLY A 154 -3.85 6.77 -29.59
N GLY A 155 -3.50 7.69 -28.71
CA GLY A 155 -3.93 9.09 -28.76
C GLY A 155 -5.34 9.35 -28.21
N LYS A 156 -6.05 8.31 -27.76
CA LYS A 156 -7.37 8.43 -27.13
C LYS A 156 -7.23 8.42 -25.61
N LYS A 157 -7.74 9.47 -24.97
CA LYS A 157 -7.72 9.62 -23.51
C LYS A 157 -9.04 9.19 -22.91
N PHE A 158 -8.99 8.41 -21.83
CA PHE A 158 -10.15 8.04 -21.03
C PHE A 158 -9.73 7.79 -19.58
N THR A 159 -10.68 7.82 -18.65
CA THR A 159 -10.47 7.56 -17.23
C THR A 159 -11.19 6.29 -16.79
N SER A 160 -10.70 5.68 -15.73
CA SER A 160 -11.33 4.54 -15.06
C SER A 160 -11.19 4.67 -13.56
N ALA A 161 -12.17 4.17 -12.82
CA ALA A 161 -12.13 4.03 -11.37
C ALA A 161 -11.30 2.84 -10.91
N GLN A 162 -11.16 1.85 -11.76
CA GLN A 162 -10.36 0.66 -11.50
C GLN A 162 -9.10 0.70 -12.36
N LEU A 163 -8.01 0.17 -11.83
CA LEU A 163 -6.76 0.05 -12.55
C LEU A 163 -6.76 -1.22 -13.40
N TYR A 164 -6.45 -1.10 -14.68
CA TYR A 164 -6.29 -2.23 -15.60
C TYR A 164 -4.87 -2.24 -16.16
N LEU A 165 -4.21 -3.39 -16.09
CA LEU A 165 -2.82 -3.56 -16.50
C LEU A 165 -2.67 -4.76 -17.43
N PRO A 166 -1.87 -4.68 -18.50
CA PRO A 166 -1.51 -5.83 -19.30
C PRO A 166 -0.38 -6.61 -18.64
N VAL A 167 -0.46 -7.93 -18.67
CA VAL A 167 0.65 -8.80 -18.26
C VAL A 167 1.84 -8.65 -19.21
N GLY A 168 3.07 -8.63 -18.66
CA GLY A 168 4.32 -8.66 -19.42
C GLY A 168 4.72 -7.34 -20.09
N GLU A 169 3.93 -6.29 -19.97
CA GLU A 169 4.28 -4.96 -20.49
C GLU A 169 4.64 -4.01 -19.34
N SER A 170 5.66 -3.17 -19.56
CA SER A 170 6.03 -2.13 -18.59
C SER A 170 4.94 -1.06 -18.55
N VAL A 171 4.55 -0.68 -17.35
CA VAL A 171 3.63 0.42 -17.10
C VAL A 171 4.32 1.44 -16.23
N LYS A 172 4.43 2.67 -16.71
CA LYS A 172 4.88 3.83 -15.96
C LYS A 172 3.66 4.52 -15.34
N PHE A 173 3.66 4.65 -14.03
CA PHE A 173 2.68 5.44 -13.32
C PHE A 173 3.20 6.86 -13.11
N ASP A 174 2.35 7.84 -13.43
CA ASP A 174 2.53 9.25 -13.09
C ASP A 174 1.51 9.56 -11.97
N VAL A 175 1.99 9.69 -10.73
CA VAL A 175 1.15 9.70 -9.53
C VAL A 175 1.10 11.11 -8.93
N GLY A 176 -0.09 11.58 -8.61
CA GLY A 176 -0.31 12.87 -7.99
C GLY A 176 -1.59 12.92 -7.16
N SER A 177 -1.83 14.03 -6.48
CA SER A 177 -3.01 14.24 -5.66
C SER A 177 -3.71 15.56 -5.99
N LYS A 178 -5.03 15.62 -5.77
CA LYS A 178 -5.85 16.84 -5.90
C LYS A 178 -6.02 17.59 -4.58
N ASP A 179 -5.80 16.97 -3.44
CA ASP A 179 -6.12 17.52 -2.12
C ASP A 179 -4.97 17.38 -1.11
N VAL A 180 -4.85 16.24 -0.45
CA VAL A 180 -3.83 15.95 0.57
C VAL A 180 -2.82 14.92 0.05
N ILE A 181 -1.78 14.62 0.83
CA ILE A 181 -0.86 13.54 0.50
C ILE A 181 -1.57 12.20 0.69
N HIS A 182 -1.41 11.32 -0.28
CA HIS A 182 -1.76 9.90 -0.23
C HIS A 182 -0.53 9.09 -0.62
N ASP A 183 -0.53 7.78 -0.41
CA ASP A 183 0.51 6.89 -0.95
C ASP A 183 -0.17 5.79 -1.77
N PHE A 184 0.18 5.71 -3.05
CA PHE A 184 -0.34 4.71 -3.97
C PHE A 184 0.44 3.42 -3.86
N TRP A 185 -0.20 2.37 -3.36
CA TRP A 185 0.44 1.09 -3.11
C TRP A 185 -0.38 -0.10 -3.60
N VAL A 186 0.27 -0.96 -4.38
CA VAL A 186 -0.20 -2.30 -4.70
C VAL A 186 0.76 -3.29 -4.03
N PRO A 187 0.39 -3.91 -2.90
CA PRO A 187 1.28 -4.76 -2.10
C PRO A 187 1.98 -5.86 -2.89
N ASP A 188 1.26 -6.53 -3.80
CA ASP A 188 1.79 -7.63 -4.62
C ASP A 188 2.88 -7.18 -5.61
N PHE A 189 2.93 -5.90 -5.93
CA PHE A 189 3.97 -5.33 -6.80
C PHE A 189 5.18 -4.80 -6.03
N ARG A 190 5.16 -4.73 -4.69
CA ARG A 190 6.18 -4.16 -3.78
C ARG A 190 6.44 -2.66 -4.00
N MET A 191 5.80 -2.06 -4.98
CA MET A 191 6.02 -0.65 -5.33
C MET A 191 4.97 0.21 -4.68
N LYS A 192 5.41 1.25 -3.99
CA LYS A 192 4.55 2.31 -3.47
C LYS A 192 5.23 3.67 -3.61
N ILE A 193 4.44 4.71 -3.75
CA ILE A 193 4.94 6.07 -3.90
C ILE A 193 3.89 7.09 -3.49
N ASP A 194 4.36 8.19 -2.90
CA ASP A 194 3.50 9.29 -2.47
C ASP A 194 2.82 9.99 -3.66
N ALA A 195 1.52 10.20 -3.52
CA ALA A 195 0.71 11.08 -4.35
C ALA A 195 0.64 12.45 -3.67
N VAL A 196 1.45 13.41 -4.15
CA VAL A 196 1.64 14.71 -3.50
C VAL A 196 0.93 15.80 -4.31
N PRO A 197 0.17 16.72 -3.66
CA PRO A 197 -0.42 17.86 -4.35
C PRO A 197 0.64 18.74 -5.03
N GLY A 198 0.44 19.06 -6.32
CA GLY A 198 1.34 19.90 -7.09
C GLY A 198 2.65 19.26 -7.55
N ILE A 199 2.88 17.99 -7.23
CA ILE A 199 4.06 17.22 -7.65
C ILE A 199 3.58 15.95 -8.37
N THR A 200 4.31 15.55 -9.42
CA THR A 200 4.09 14.25 -10.06
C THR A 200 5.27 13.34 -9.72
N THR A 201 4.99 12.27 -9.02
CA THR A 201 5.95 11.21 -8.71
C THR A 201 5.80 10.07 -9.73
N HIS A 202 6.80 9.21 -9.87
CA HIS A 202 6.77 8.15 -10.89
C HIS A 202 7.35 6.86 -10.37
N TYR A 203 6.77 5.74 -10.76
CA TYR A 203 7.42 4.44 -10.70
C TYR A 203 6.97 3.53 -11.86
N ARG A 204 7.65 2.39 -12.03
CA ARG A 204 7.36 1.42 -13.08
C ARG A 204 7.03 0.07 -12.51
N VAL A 205 6.11 -0.62 -13.17
CA VAL A 205 5.74 -2.00 -12.84
C VAL A 205 5.61 -2.80 -14.13
N THR A 206 6.11 -4.02 -14.11
CA THR A 206 5.86 -5.00 -15.17
C THR A 206 5.19 -6.21 -14.52
N PRO A 207 3.85 -6.34 -14.63
CA PRO A 207 3.13 -7.49 -14.07
C PRO A 207 3.59 -8.80 -14.70
N LYS A 208 3.84 -9.83 -13.90
CA LYS A 208 4.22 -11.17 -14.35
C LYS A 208 3.00 -11.96 -14.83
N ALA A 209 3.23 -13.11 -15.50
CA ALA A 209 2.15 -14.00 -15.92
C ALA A 209 1.34 -14.56 -14.74
N SER A 210 1.97 -14.73 -13.57
CA SER A 210 1.31 -15.13 -12.32
C SER A 210 0.34 -14.08 -11.78
N ALA A 211 0.51 -12.82 -12.17
CA ALA A 211 -0.29 -11.70 -11.69
C ALA A 211 -1.67 -11.59 -12.35
N ILE A 212 -2.02 -12.44 -13.32
CA ILE A 212 -3.36 -12.36 -13.94
C ILE A 212 -4.43 -12.57 -12.87
N GLY A 213 -5.25 -11.53 -12.64
CA GLY A 213 -6.27 -11.51 -11.61
C GLY A 213 -6.42 -10.14 -10.97
N ASP A 214 -7.00 -10.12 -9.79
CA ASP A 214 -7.32 -8.93 -9.03
C ASP A 214 -6.34 -8.73 -7.88
N HIS A 215 -5.84 -7.50 -7.72
CA HIS A 215 -4.91 -7.09 -6.68
C HIS A 215 -5.45 -5.88 -5.94
N ASP A 216 -5.24 -5.85 -4.63
CA ASP A 216 -5.65 -4.70 -3.81
C ASP A 216 -4.78 -3.47 -4.11
N ILE A 217 -5.45 -2.33 -4.26
CA ILE A 217 -4.84 -1.00 -4.18
C ILE A 217 -5.22 -0.41 -2.84
N VAL A 218 -4.25 0.06 -2.08
CA VAL A 218 -4.48 0.69 -0.77
C VAL A 218 -3.75 2.02 -0.68
N CYS A 219 -4.32 2.96 0.05
CA CYS A 219 -3.61 4.17 0.45
C CYS A 219 -2.72 3.83 1.66
N ALA A 220 -1.43 4.15 1.59
CA ALA A 220 -0.47 3.87 2.66
C ALA A 220 0.02 5.12 3.40
N GLU A 221 -0.58 6.32 3.11
CA GLU A 221 -0.32 7.58 3.84
C GLU A 221 -1.62 8.10 4.44
N LEU A 222 -1.58 8.49 5.73
CA LEU A 222 -2.76 8.97 6.47
C LEU A 222 -3.34 10.24 5.82
N CYS A 223 -4.43 10.09 5.09
CA CYS A 223 -5.04 11.15 4.30
C CYS A 223 -6.34 11.72 4.87
N GLY A 224 -6.73 11.33 6.09
CA GLY A 224 -7.95 11.78 6.76
C GLY A 224 -8.80 10.64 7.30
N LEU A 225 -10.02 10.95 7.74
CA LEU A 225 -10.89 9.99 8.46
C LEU A 225 -11.29 8.77 7.63
N GLY A 226 -11.37 8.91 6.30
CA GLY A 226 -11.68 7.81 5.39
C GLY A 226 -10.46 7.05 4.86
N HIS A 227 -9.27 7.30 5.39
CA HIS A 227 -8.01 6.67 4.93
C HIS A 227 -8.09 5.15 4.80
N ALA A 228 -8.63 4.45 5.79
CA ALA A 228 -8.74 2.99 5.79
C ALA A 228 -9.67 2.44 4.69
N TYR A 229 -10.55 3.27 4.14
CA TYR A 229 -11.50 2.91 3.08
C TYR A 229 -11.04 3.33 1.69
N MET A 230 -9.92 4.05 1.57
CA MET A 230 -9.33 4.45 0.29
C MET A 230 -8.64 3.24 -0.36
N ARG A 231 -9.47 2.33 -0.88
CA ARG A 231 -9.10 1.07 -1.50
C ARG A 231 -9.75 0.93 -2.86
N GLN A 232 -9.08 0.27 -3.79
CA GLN A 232 -9.60 -0.10 -5.10
C GLN A 232 -8.94 -1.40 -5.59
N THR A 233 -9.26 -1.81 -6.80
CA THR A 233 -8.72 -3.03 -7.39
C THR A 233 -7.88 -2.71 -8.62
N ALA A 234 -6.74 -3.38 -8.73
CA ALA A 234 -5.95 -3.47 -9.95
C ALA A 234 -6.23 -4.81 -10.62
N HIS A 235 -6.76 -4.77 -11.84
CA HIS A 235 -7.04 -5.92 -12.67
C HIS A 235 -5.88 -6.16 -13.62
N VAL A 236 -5.11 -7.21 -13.42
CA VAL A 236 -4.08 -7.63 -14.37
C VAL A 236 -4.70 -8.57 -15.39
N LEU A 237 -4.67 -8.20 -16.64
CA LEU A 237 -5.31 -8.92 -17.74
C LEU A 237 -4.25 -9.52 -18.67
N SER A 238 -4.63 -10.61 -19.37
CA SER A 238 -3.88 -11.04 -20.54
C SER A 238 -3.84 -9.92 -21.57
N LYS A 239 -2.78 -9.84 -22.39
CA LYS A 239 -2.68 -8.79 -23.40
C LYS A 239 -3.91 -8.69 -24.32
N PRO A 240 -4.48 -9.80 -24.89
CA PRO A 240 -5.68 -9.72 -25.69
C PRO A 240 -6.89 -9.18 -24.92
N ALA A 241 -7.05 -9.55 -23.65
CA ALA A 241 -8.16 -9.07 -22.81
C ALA A 241 -8.01 -7.57 -22.50
N PHE A 242 -6.78 -7.11 -22.21
CA PHE A 242 -6.48 -5.69 -22.01
C PHE A 242 -6.77 -4.89 -23.29
N ASP A 243 -6.30 -5.34 -24.45
CA ASP A 243 -6.54 -4.67 -25.72
C ASP A 243 -8.04 -4.61 -26.06
N ALA A 244 -8.81 -5.66 -25.75
CA ALA A 244 -10.26 -5.68 -25.88
C ALA A 244 -10.92 -4.66 -24.93
N TRP A 245 -10.46 -4.58 -23.69
CA TRP A 245 -10.92 -3.57 -22.73
C TRP A 245 -10.63 -2.15 -23.23
N VAL A 246 -9.40 -1.82 -23.66
CA VAL A 246 -9.06 -0.54 -24.24
C VAL A 246 -9.95 -0.20 -25.43
N LYS A 247 -10.18 -1.18 -26.33
CA LYS A 247 -11.05 -0.99 -27.47
C LYS A 247 -12.49 -0.64 -27.05
N SER A 248 -13.01 -1.28 -26.03
CA SER A 248 -14.35 -0.99 -25.50
C SER A 248 -14.44 0.43 -24.94
N ARG A 249 -13.37 0.92 -24.29
CA ARG A 249 -13.31 2.29 -23.70
C ARG A 249 -13.07 3.38 -24.74
N THR A 250 -12.42 3.05 -25.84
CA THR A 250 -12.06 3.99 -26.91
C THR A 250 -13.00 3.91 -28.12
N ALA A 251 -13.89 2.93 -28.18
CA ALA A 251 -14.93 2.86 -29.21
C ALA A 251 -15.80 4.11 -29.08
N LYS A 252 -15.95 4.85 -30.19
CA LYS A 252 -16.92 5.93 -30.28
C LYS A 252 -18.30 5.29 -29.97
N PRO A 253 -19.14 5.89 -29.10
CA PRO A 253 -20.51 5.41 -28.99
C PRO A 253 -21.08 5.29 -30.40
N ALA A 254 -21.61 4.13 -30.78
CA ALA A 254 -22.23 3.97 -32.08
C ALA A 254 -23.25 5.11 -32.20
N ALA A 255 -23.00 6.05 -33.12
CA ALA A 255 -23.97 7.08 -33.46
C ALA A 255 -25.18 6.28 -33.99
N THR A 256 -26.21 6.14 -33.19
CA THR A 256 -27.52 5.70 -33.63
C THR A 256 -27.98 6.73 -34.64
N ALA A 257 -27.75 6.40 -35.91
CA ALA A 257 -28.31 7.17 -37.01
C ALA A 257 -29.84 7.03 -36.92
N GLY A 258 -30.48 8.14 -36.65
CA GLY A 258 -31.83 8.46 -37.03
C GLY A 258 -32.94 7.72 -36.31
N GLY A 259 -33.80 8.46 -35.65
CA GLY A 259 -35.15 8.07 -35.32
C GLY A 259 -35.45 8.12 -33.83
N GLY A 260 -36.23 9.10 -33.44
CA GLY A 260 -36.71 9.40 -32.10
C GLY A 260 -37.08 8.21 -31.22
N GLY A 261 -36.50 8.19 -30.08
CA GLY A 261 -36.76 7.26 -29.02
C GLY A 261 -35.55 7.21 -28.14
N ALA A 262 -35.41 8.13 -27.18
CA ALA A 262 -34.46 8.02 -26.08
C ALA A 262 -34.81 6.74 -25.32
N GLN A 263 -34.19 5.61 -25.68
CA GLN A 263 -34.05 4.50 -24.76
C GLN A 263 -33.07 4.98 -23.70
N THR A 264 -33.63 5.57 -22.64
CA THR A 264 -32.96 5.72 -21.34
C THR A 264 -32.59 4.32 -20.91
N ALA A 265 -31.30 3.95 -21.05
CA ALA A 265 -30.76 2.84 -20.32
C ALA A 265 -31.12 3.14 -18.85
N THR A 266 -32.01 2.37 -18.28
CA THR A 266 -32.46 2.54 -16.89
C THR A 266 -31.25 2.34 -16.02
N VAL A 267 -30.81 3.42 -15.34
CA VAL A 267 -29.69 3.35 -14.39
C VAL A 267 -30.10 2.36 -13.29
N ASP A 268 -29.37 1.26 -13.15
CA ASP A 268 -29.55 0.36 -12.01
C ASP A 268 -28.99 1.05 -10.76
N ALA A 269 -29.87 1.78 -10.07
CA ALA A 269 -29.51 2.54 -8.89
C ALA A 269 -29.08 1.67 -7.72
N LYS A 270 -29.58 0.43 -7.63
CA LYS A 270 -29.15 -0.52 -6.60
C LYS A 270 -27.74 -1.03 -6.87
N ALA A 271 -27.43 -1.39 -8.11
CA ALA A 271 -26.08 -1.74 -8.51
C ALA A 271 -25.11 -0.56 -8.30
N LEU A 272 -25.51 0.65 -8.68
CA LEU A 272 -24.73 1.87 -8.45
C LEU A 272 -24.47 2.12 -6.95
N PHE A 273 -25.46 1.89 -6.08
CA PHE A 273 -25.31 2.01 -4.64
C PHE A 273 -24.35 0.98 -4.05
N THR A 274 -24.39 -0.28 -4.54
CA THR A 274 -23.61 -1.40 -3.98
C THR A 274 -22.22 -1.56 -4.59
N GLN A 275 -22.02 -1.14 -5.83
CA GLN A 275 -20.78 -1.36 -6.61
C GLN A 275 -20.08 -0.05 -7.00
N GLY A 276 -20.74 1.11 -6.85
CA GLY A 276 -20.24 2.38 -7.34
C GLY A 276 -20.33 2.50 -8.86
N ASN A 277 -19.66 3.51 -9.41
CA ASN A 277 -19.54 3.66 -10.85
C ASN A 277 -18.10 3.38 -11.29
N PRO A 278 -17.82 2.21 -11.90
CA PRO A 278 -16.47 1.84 -12.31
C PRO A 278 -15.90 2.73 -13.43
N ASP A 279 -16.75 3.54 -14.06
CA ASP A 279 -16.34 4.41 -15.16
C ASP A 279 -15.84 5.79 -14.71
N THR A 280 -16.26 6.23 -13.52
CA THR A 280 -16.03 7.61 -13.08
C THR A 280 -15.42 7.74 -11.69
N SER A 281 -15.01 6.64 -11.06
CA SER A 281 -14.43 6.63 -9.70
C SER A 281 -15.42 6.96 -8.58
N ALA A 282 -16.73 6.94 -8.82
CA ALA A 282 -17.69 7.04 -7.75
C ALA A 282 -17.66 5.76 -6.91
N ILE A 283 -17.26 5.90 -5.63
CA ILE A 283 -17.24 4.76 -4.72
C ILE A 283 -18.66 4.27 -4.42
N ALA A 284 -18.80 2.99 -4.08
CA ALA A 284 -20.06 2.42 -3.68
C ALA A 284 -20.56 3.05 -2.36
N CYS A 285 -21.78 3.54 -2.34
CA CYS A 285 -22.39 4.10 -1.13
C CYS A 285 -22.48 3.06 0.00
N GLY A 286 -22.76 1.80 -0.39
CA GLY A 286 -22.87 0.66 0.52
C GLY A 286 -21.59 0.28 1.25
N THR A 287 -20.42 0.78 0.82
CA THR A 287 -19.15 0.62 1.56
C THR A 287 -19.21 1.29 2.93
N CYS A 288 -19.87 2.45 3.01
CA CYS A 288 -19.95 3.23 4.24
C CYS A 288 -21.33 3.17 4.91
N HIS A 289 -22.41 2.94 4.14
CA HIS A 289 -23.76 3.01 4.63
C HIS A 289 -24.44 1.65 4.74
N THR A 290 -25.16 1.44 5.84
CA THR A 290 -26.15 0.36 5.97
C THR A 290 -27.40 0.74 5.19
N LEU A 291 -27.93 -0.16 4.39
CA LEU A 291 -29.22 -0.09 3.72
C LEU A 291 -29.76 -1.51 3.51
N ALA A 292 -30.87 -1.85 4.18
CA ALA A 292 -31.42 -3.21 4.19
C ALA A 292 -31.81 -3.70 2.80
N ASP A 293 -32.48 -2.86 1.98
CA ASP A 293 -32.89 -3.21 0.61
C ASP A 293 -31.67 -3.56 -0.28
N ALA A 294 -30.54 -2.88 -0.06
CA ALA A 294 -29.30 -3.14 -0.80
C ALA A 294 -28.48 -4.32 -0.23
N GLY A 295 -28.79 -4.79 0.97
CA GLY A 295 -28.01 -5.81 1.69
C GLY A 295 -26.66 -5.32 2.17
N THR A 296 -26.48 -4.01 2.37
CA THR A 296 -25.22 -3.42 2.82
C THR A 296 -25.20 -3.22 4.33
N THR A 297 -24.01 -3.32 4.93
CA THR A 297 -23.80 -3.27 6.39
C THR A 297 -22.70 -2.28 6.79
N GLY A 298 -22.38 -1.30 5.93
CA GLY A 298 -21.38 -0.28 6.24
C GLY A 298 -21.79 0.56 7.45
N THR A 299 -20.87 0.80 8.37
CA THR A 299 -21.11 1.52 9.64
C THR A 299 -20.33 2.82 9.76
N THR A 300 -19.51 3.15 8.76
CA THR A 300 -18.74 4.41 8.71
C THR A 300 -19.63 5.61 8.47
N GLY A 301 -20.69 5.44 7.67
CA GLY A 301 -21.77 6.39 7.48
C GLY A 301 -23.03 5.96 8.23
N PRO A 302 -24.03 6.85 8.36
CA PRO A 302 -25.28 6.55 9.02
C PRO A 302 -26.06 5.43 8.31
N ASP A 303 -26.86 4.71 9.11
CA ASP A 303 -27.85 3.76 8.66
C ASP A 303 -28.96 4.51 7.90
N LEU A 304 -29.03 4.33 6.58
CA LEU A 304 -29.93 5.09 5.72
C LEU A 304 -31.40 4.72 5.92
N ASP A 305 -31.71 3.49 6.36
CA ASP A 305 -33.08 3.10 6.71
C ASP A 305 -33.65 3.94 7.86
N LYS A 306 -32.75 4.48 8.71
CA LYS A 306 -33.13 5.32 9.85
C LYS A 306 -33.11 6.80 9.53
N VAL A 307 -31.99 7.29 8.96
CA VAL A 307 -31.79 8.74 8.82
C VAL A 307 -32.54 9.35 7.65
N LEU A 308 -32.91 8.56 6.63
CA LEU A 308 -33.67 9.04 5.48
C LEU A 308 -35.17 8.83 5.61
N LYS A 309 -35.67 8.17 6.67
CA LYS A 309 -37.07 7.97 6.89
C LYS A 309 -37.80 9.32 7.01
N GLY A 310 -38.78 9.54 6.14
CA GLY A 310 -39.56 10.80 6.10
C GLY A 310 -38.79 11.98 5.48
N LYS A 311 -37.63 11.77 4.89
CA LYS A 311 -36.91 12.81 4.14
C LYS A 311 -37.38 12.87 2.70
N ASP A 312 -37.43 14.07 2.15
CA ASP A 312 -37.80 14.28 0.75
C ASP A 312 -36.62 14.08 -0.21
N ALA A 313 -36.93 14.03 -1.50
CA ALA A 313 -35.94 13.83 -2.57
C ALA A 313 -34.88 14.98 -2.62
N ALA A 314 -35.30 16.21 -2.25
CA ALA A 314 -34.39 17.35 -2.27
C ALA A 314 -33.34 17.23 -1.17
N PHE A 315 -33.71 16.78 0.03
CA PHE A 315 -32.79 16.49 1.11
C PHE A 315 -31.80 15.38 0.74
N ILE A 316 -32.29 14.28 0.14
CA ILE A 316 -31.44 13.17 -0.27
C ILE A 316 -30.44 13.62 -1.34
N LYS A 317 -30.90 14.40 -2.33
CA LYS A 317 -30.04 14.95 -3.37
C LYS A 317 -28.97 15.88 -2.81
N GLN A 318 -29.36 16.76 -1.89
CA GLN A 318 -28.43 17.66 -1.20
C GLN A 318 -27.38 16.85 -0.43
N SER A 319 -27.79 15.83 0.33
CA SER A 319 -26.88 14.99 1.12
C SER A 319 -25.86 14.25 0.25
N ILE A 320 -26.20 13.88 -0.98
CA ILE A 320 -25.26 13.28 -1.93
C ILE A 320 -24.28 14.30 -2.50
N LEU A 321 -24.78 15.47 -2.93
CA LEU A 321 -23.97 16.47 -3.63
C LEU A 321 -23.23 17.43 -2.71
N GLN A 322 -23.71 17.62 -1.49
CA GLN A 322 -23.18 18.52 -0.48
C GLN A 322 -23.19 17.83 0.90
N PRO A 323 -22.41 16.78 1.10
CA PRO A 323 -22.48 15.94 2.30
C PRO A 323 -22.20 16.69 3.61
N SER A 324 -21.43 17.78 3.54
CA SER A 324 -21.14 18.64 4.69
C SER A 324 -22.28 19.62 5.05
N ALA A 325 -23.33 19.73 4.21
CA ALA A 325 -24.44 20.67 4.47
C ALA A 325 -25.29 20.26 5.70
N VAL A 326 -25.47 18.93 5.89
CA VAL A 326 -26.19 18.37 7.04
C VAL A 326 -25.51 17.08 7.47
N ILE A 327 -24.91 17.10 8.65
CA ILE A 327 -24.21 15.94 9.21
C ILE A 327 -25.15 15.22 10.20
N ALA A 328 -25.29 13.91 10.04
CA ALA A 328 -26.09 13.10 10.94
C ALA A 328 -25.48 13.08 12.36
N PRO A 329 -26.28 13.11 13.43
CA PRO A 329 -25.79 13.08 14.82
C PRO A 329 -24.87 11.84 15.05
N GLY A 330 -23.71 12.07 15.66
CA GLY A 330 -22.72 11.03 15.95
C GLY A 330 -21.72 10.76 14.81
N TYR A 331 -21.83 11.43 13.66
CA TYR A 331 -20.90 11.34 12.55
C TYR A 331 -20.08 12.63 12.39
N GLN A 332 -18.96 12.54 11.70
CA GLN A 332 -18.03 13.66 11.52
C GLN A 332 -18.09 14.18 10.08
N ASP A 333 -17.83 15.49 9.94
CA ASP A 333 -17.66 16.10 8.62
C ASP A 333 -16.40 15.58 7.90
N GLY A 334 -16.44 15.61 6.57
CA GLY A 334 -15.29 15.24 5.73
C GLY A 334 -15.05 13.73 5.56
N ILE A 335 -15.93 12.86 6.08
CA ILE A 335 -15.85 11.40 5.84
C ILE A 335 -16.52 11.03 4.51
N MET A 336 -17.71 11.55 4.26
CA MET A 336 -18.40 11.32 2.98
C MET A 336 -17.75 12.17 1.88
N PRO A 337 -17.30 11.57 0.77
CA PRO A 337 -16.67 12.31 -0.32
C PRO A 337 -17.60 13.38 -0.89
N SER A 338 -17.04 14.56 -1.16
CA SER A 338 -17.80 15.70 -1.72
C SER A 338 -17.83 15.75 -3.25
N ASN A 339 -17.19 14.77 -3.92
CA ASN A 339 -16.99 14.75 -5.36
C ASN A 339 -18.05 13.96 -6.16
N PHE A 340 -19.15 13.56 -5.53
CA PHE A 340 -20.20 12.82 -6.24
C PHE A 340 -20.83 13.61 -7.39
N GLY A 341 -20.85 14.94 -7.31
CA GLY A 341 -21.29 15.79 -8.41
C GLY A 341 -20.40 15.75 -9.65
N ASP A 342 -19.11 15.40 -9.48
CA ASP A 342 -18.13 15.29 -10.56
C ASP A 342 -18.04 13.85 -11.10
N THR A 343 -18.38 12.86 -10.27
CA THR A 343 -18.19 11.44 -10.55
C THR A 343 -19.49 10.71 -10.94
N LEU A 344 -20.66 11.32 -10.69
CA LEU A 344 -21.95 10.80 -11.09
C LEU A 344 -22.63 11.77 -12.07
N SER A 345 -23.24 11.23 -13.14
CA SER A 345 -24.10 12.02 -14.01
C SER A 345 -25.37 12.48 -13.27
N ALA A 346 -26.01 13.53 -13.73
CA ALA A 346 -27.30 13.99 -13.18
C ALA A 346 -28.35 12.87 -13.15
N GLN A 347 -28.39 12.04 -14.19
CA GLN A 347 -29.29 10.88 -14.27
C GLN A 347 -28.98 9.82 -13.20
N GLN A 348 -27.70 9.57 -12.91
CA GLN A 348 -27.28 8.63 -11.87
C GLN A 348 -27.62 9.14 -10.46
N VAL A 349 -27.41 10.44 -10.22
CA VAL A 349 -27.82 11.07 -8.96
C VAL A 349 -29.35 10.98 -8.79
N ASP A 350 -30.10 11.33 -9.82
CA ASP A 350 -31.57 11.28 -9.75
C ASP A 350 -32.10 9.85 -9.57
N ALA A 351 -31.46 8.86 -10.20
CA ALA A 351 -31.79 7.45 -10.00
C ALA A 351 -31.50 6.97 -8.56
N LEU A 352 -30.36 7.38 -7.98
CA LEU A 352 -30.05 7.09 -6.56
C LEU A 352 -31.05 7.75 -5.62
N VAL A 353 -31.40 9.01 -5.87
CA VAL A 353 -32.41 9.73 -5.06
C VAL A 353 -33.77 9.04 -5.10
N GLN A 354 -34.24 8.64 -6.29
CA GLN A 354 -35.48 7.89 -6.44
C GLN A 354 -35.44 6.53 -5.73
N TYR A 355 -34.34 5.80 -5.90
CA TYR A 355 -34.13 4.50 -5.25
C TYR A 355 -34.18 4.65 -3.72
N LEU A 356 -33.34 5.54 -3.16
CA LEU A 356 -33.30 5.78 -1.72
C LEU A 356 -34.66 6.23 -1.18
N SER A 357 -35.29 7.22 -1.81
CA SER A 357 -36.63 7.69 -1.40
C SER A 357 -37.66 6.56 -1.37
N LYS A 358 -37.61 5.63 -2.34
CA LYS A 358 -38.55 4.51 -2.44
C LYS A 358 -38.32 3.47 -1.34
N VAL A 359 -37.05 3.15 -1.03
CA VAL A 359 -36.75 2.01 -0.13
C VAL A 359 -36.77 2.41 1.34
N THR A 360 -36.47 3.69 1.67
CA THR A 360 -36.43 4.17 3.06
C THR A 360 -37.77 4.74 3.57
N ASN A 361 -38.77 4.94 2.69
CA ASN A 361 -40.11 5.40 3.03
C ASN A 361 -41.19 4.32 2.90
N LYS A 362 -40.78 3.04 2.92
CA LYS A 362 -41.70 1.90 2.99
C LYS A 362 -42.30 1.71 4.39
#